data_aa4fed50fa54554378519c3db125931f
#
_entry.id   aa4fed50fa54554378519c3db125931f
#
_cell.length_a   1.000
_cell.length_b   1.000
_cell.length_c   1.000
_cell.angle_alpha   90.00
_cell.angle_beta   90.00
_cell.angle_gamma   90.00
#
_symmetry.space_group_name_H-M   'P 1'
#
loop_
_entity.id
_entity.type
_entity.pdbx_description
1 polymer ?
#
loop_
_entity_poly.entity_id
_entity_poly.type
_entity_poly.pdbx_seq_one_letter_code
_entity_poly.pdbx_strand_id
1 'polypeptide(L)'
;HKIDNNTTEITLQEAGKNHQPKDSIFHRIFTHDITKEINIYGFGDNDQFIYSGQARNRIFIRAIGGNGQDVYTDSTANRGSGKASRIYDSKDNAIGIKSGFKIKSTNDTTYTNYYRKAFKYDWWKPVITPAYNDDDGFSLSLGAMYRKMAWHKQPFGWQQSFTVTGAAATGAVGFAYAGLFKQALGKWDIDLIAQYRAPRFILNFYGYGNETTLNSSNKDYYRIRSSGILLNPAVSRSWQRSTLRMGPLFQSVKIEPTANKFISQPGNGIDPSVFKNQYYGGAQASYSRNRV
;
A
#
# COMPACT_ATOMS: atom_id res chain seq x y z
N HIS A 1 23.91 -0.43 22.65
CA HIS A 1 24.82 -1.59 22.66
C HIS A 1 24.08 -2.86 22.20
N LYS A 2 24.65 -3.56 21.22
CA LYS A 2 24.11 -4.83 20.72
C LYS A 2 24.70 -5.98 21.53
N ILE A 3 23.94 -6.51 22.47
CA ILE A 3 24.41 -7.59 23.36
C ILE A 3 24.52 -8.90 22.58
N ASP A 4 23.43 -9.28 21.90
CA ASP A 4 23.35 -10.49 21.06
C ASP A 4 22.40 -10.29 19.86
N ASN A 5 22.08 -11.37 19.13
CA ASN A 5 21.22 -11.29 17.94
C ASN A 5 19.79 -10.85 18.25
N ASN A 6 19.32 -11.00 19.48
CA ASN A 6 17.95 -10.71 19.90
C ASN A 6 17.85 -9.55 20.88
N THR A 7 18.97 -9.13 21.49
CA THR A 7 18.98 -8.24 22.64
C THR A 7 19.78 -6.97 22.35
N THR A 8 19.17 -5.82 22.63
CA THR A 8 19.81 -4.49 22.53
C THR A 8 19.62 -3.73 23.83
N GLU A 9 20.69 -3.17 24.32
CA GLU A 9 20.72 -2.25 25.44
C GLU A 9 20.75 -0.80 24.93
N ILE A 10 19.92 0.05 25.49
CA ILE A 10 19.91 1.48 25.25
C ILE A 10 20.18 2.21 26.56
N THR A 11 21.18 3.05 26.53
CA THR A 11 21.52 3.96 27.65
C THR A 11 21.52 5.38 27.13
N LEU A 12 20.78 6.27 27.79
CA LEU A 12 20.82 7.71 27.56
C LEU A 12 21.51 8.36 28.75
N GLN A 13 22.44 9.24 28.46
CA GLN A 13 23.22 9.95 29.48
C GLN A 13 23.21 11.45 29.17
N GLU A 14 23.26 12.27 30.19
CA GLU A 14 23.49 13.70 29.98
C GLU A 14 24.90 13.92 29.43
N ALA A 15 25.01 14.85 28.47
CA ALA A 15 26.28 15.31 27.96
C ALA A 15 26.84 16.41 28.89
N GLY A 16 27.98 16.16 29.48
CA GLY A 16 28.73 17.19 30.20
C GLY A 16 29.52 18.11 29.30
N LYS A 17 30.31 18.97 29.88
CA LYS A 17 31.29 19.80 29.15
C LYS A 17 32.21 18.86 28.35
N ASN A 18 32.51 19.22 27.10
CA ASN A 18 33.33 18.43 26.17
C ASN A 18 32.74 17.05 25.82
N HIS A 19 31.43 16.90 25.81
CA HIS A 19 30.72 15.65 25.45
C HIS A 19 31.05 14.45 26.35
N GLN A 20 31.59 14.68 27.54
CA GLN A 20 31.82 13.60 28.50
C GLN A 20 30.48 13.13 29.09
N PRO A 21 30.21 11.81 29.08
CA PRO A 21 28.98 11.28 29.64
C PRO A 21 28.91 11.53 31.15
N LYS A 22 27.76 12.02 31.59
CA LYS A 22 27.39 12.16 33.00
C LYS A 22 26.45 11.04 33.42
N ASP A 23 25.56 11.34 34.35
CA ASP A 23 24.63 10.37 34.90
C ASP A 23 23.70 9.79 33.83
N SER A 24 23.38 8.52 33.99
CA SER A 24 22.41 7.84 33.14
C SER A 24 20.99 8.28 33.49
N ILE A 25 20.29 8.90 32.53
CA ILE A 25 18.89 9.30 32.67
C ILE A 25 17.93 8.22 32.22
N PHE A 26 18.38 7.26 31.43
CA PHE A 26 17.59 6.14 30.98
C PHE A 26 18.51 4.94 30.68
N HIS A 27 18.08 3.75 31.14
CA HIS A 27 18.72 2.49 30.80
C HIS A 27 17.67 1.41 30.65
N ARG A 28 17.72 0.67 29.55
CA ARG A 28 16.82 -0.45 29.31
C ARG A 28 17.38 -1.46 28.32
N ILE A 29 17.10 -2.72 28.59
CA ILE A 29 17.38 -3.85 27.69
C ILE A 29 16.10 -4.21 26.95
N PHE A 30 16.20 -4.31 25.61
CA PHE A 30 15.10 -4.66 24.72
C PHE A 30 15.35 -5.99 24.05
N THR A 31 14.32 -6.84 23.98
CA THR A 31 14.38 -8.12 23.26
C THR A 31 13.60 -8.05 21.97
N HIS A 32 14.11 -8.68 20.90
CA HIS A 32 13.48 -8.66 19.57
C HIS A 32 12.09 -9.30 19.56
N ASP A 33 11.78 -10.24 20.44
CA ASP A 33 10.48 -10.90 20.47
C ASP A 33 9.36 -9.91 20.81
N ILE A 34 9.65 -8.94 21.68
CA ILE A 34 8.74 -7.91 22.12
C ILE A 34 8.91 -6.62 21.31
N THR A 35 10.16 -6.19 21.08
CA THR A 35 10.49 -4.90 20.45
C THR A 35 11.09 -5.09 19.08
N LYS A 36 10.38 -4.68 18.03
CA LYS A 36 10.83 -4.80 16.64
C LYS A 36 11.57 -3.56 16.14
N GLU A 37 11.31 -2.40 16.75
CA GLU A 37 11.82 -1.11 16.33
C GLU A 37 12.03 -0.18 17.53
N ILE A 38 13.14 0.56 17.52
CA ILE A 38 13.48 1.59 18.51
C ILE A 38 13.79 2.87 17.73
N ASN A 39 13.12 3.97 18.09
CA ASN A 39 13.39 5.30 17.54
C ASN A 39 13.98 6.17 18.67
N ILE A 40 15.17 6.68 18.44
CA ILE A 40 15.92 7.53 19.38
C ILE A 40 15.97 8.93 18.77
N TYR A 41 15.49 9.93 19.50
CA TYR A 41 15.47 11.34 19.08
C TYR A 41 16.42 12.15 19.94
N GLY A 42 17.35 12.86 19.31
CA GLY A 42 18.22 13.84 19.95
C GLY A 42 17.46 15.12 20.30
N PHE A 43 16.47 15.49 19.50
CA PHE A 43 15.68 16.73 19.57
C PHE A 43 16.42 17.99 19.15
N GLY A 44 17.30 18.51 19.94
CA GLY A 44 18.11 19.70 19.70
C GLY A 44 19.39 19.66 20.49
N ASP A 45 20.24 20.65 20.34
CA ASP A 45 21.62 20.67 20.82
C ASP A 45 22.52 19.66 20.06
N ASN A 46 23.73 19.45 20.54
CA ASN A 46 24.70 18.59 19.87
C ASN A 46 24.73 17.25 20.58
N ASP A 47 24.18 16.22 19.94
CA ASP A 47 24.06 14.88 20.50
C ASP A 47 25.14 13.94 19.99
N GLN A 48 25.44 12.92 20.78
CA GLN A 48 26.37 11.85 20.40
C GLN A 48 25.67 10.50 20.42
N PHE A 49 25.59 9.86 19.26
CA PHE A 49 25.03 8.52 19.07
C PHE A 49 26.15 7.49 18.92
N ILE A 50 26.32 6.61 19.92
CA ILE A 50 27.36 5.60 19.91
C ILE A 50 26.73 4.23 19.72
N TYR A 51 27.10 3.55 18.66
CA TYR A 51 26.72 2.16 18.40
C TYR A 51 27.90 1.24 18.76
N SER A 52 27.61 0.21 19.55
CA SER A 52 28.62 -0.75 19.99
C SER A 52 28.04 -2.17 20.05
N GLY A 53 28.91 -3.16 20.28
CA GLY A 53 28.55 -4.57 20.42
C GLY A 53 29.04 -5.46 19.28
N GLN A 54 28.88 -6.76 19.45
CA GLN A 54 29.47 -7.75 18.54
C GLN A 54 28.43 -8.53 17.72
N ALA A 55 27.12 -8.33 18.00
CA ALA A 55 26.08 -9.16 17.47
C ALA A 55 25.38 -8.57 16.24
N ARG A 56 24.85 -9.44 15.39
CA ARG A 56 23.88 -9.08 14.34
C ARG A 56 22.51 -8.89 15.01
N ASN A 57 22.08 -7.66 15.17
CA ASN A 57 20.82 -7.41 15.86
C ASN A 57 19.63 -7.37 14.91
N ARG A 58 18.50 -7.97 15.33
CA ARG A 58 17.25 -8.00 14.59
C ARG A 58 16.36 -6.80 14.90
N ILE A 59 16.61 -6.08 15.98
CA ILE A 59 15.86 -4.87 16.33
C ILE A 59 16.28 -3.75 15.38
N PHE A 60 15.31 -3.15 14.73
CA PHE A 60 15.55 -2.02 13.85
C PHE A 60 15.71 -0.73 14.66
N ILE A 61 16.83 -0.03 14.51
CA ILE A 61 17.11 1.20 15.26
C ILE A 61 17.11 2.38 14.29
N ARG A 62 16.37 3.44 14.64
CA ARG A 62 16.49 4.76 14.03
C ARG A 62 17.09 5.73 15.03
N ALA A 63 18.18 6.36 14.65
CA ALA A 63 18.69 7.55 15.30
C ALA A 63 18.25 8.78 14.50
N ILE A 64 17.67 9.73 15.16
CA ILE A 64 17.15 10.96 14.60
C ILE A 64 17.80 12.10 15.38
N GLY A 65 18.79 12.79 14.79
CA GLY A 65 19.53 13.86 15.44
C GLY A 65 18.61 15.01 15.82
N GLY A 66 18.10 15.70 14.86
CA GLY A 66 17.26 16.87 15.10
C GLY A 66 17.93 18.14 14.65
N ASN A 67 17.88 19.16 15.51
CA ASN A 67 18.59 20.43 15.29
C ASN A 67 19.88 20.40 16.11
N GLY A 68 21.01 20.68 15.49
CA GLY A 68 22.31 20.71 16.16
C GLY A 68 23.40 20.11 15.30
N GLN A 69 24.59 19.99 15.86
CA GLN A 69 25.71 19.27 15.24
C GLN A 69 25.89 17.94 15.94
N ASP A 70 25.26 16.91 15.37
CA ASP A 70 25.25 15.58 15.95
C ASP A 70 26.40 14.73 15.46
N VAL A 71 26.90 13.84 16.32
CA VAL A 71 28.01 12.95 16.03
C VAL A 71 27.54 11.49 16.12
N TYR A 72 27.85 10.72 15.11
CA TYR A 72 27.52 9.30 15.04
C TYR A 72 28.78 8.46 14.96
N THR A 73 28.92 7.55 15.91
CA THR A 73 30.07 6.63 16.00
C THR A 73 29.62 5.19 15.97
N ASP A 74 30.27 4.37 15.14
CA ASP A 74 30.03 2.92 15.06
C ASP A 74 31.30 2.16 15.42
N SER A 75 31.29 1.54 16.58
CA SER A 75 32.35 0.63 17.08
C SER A 75 31.89 -0.85 17.11
N THR A 76 30.84 -1.19 16.34
CA THR A 76 30.38 -2.58 16.24
C THR A 76 31.38 -3.45 15.52
N ALA A 77 31.70 -4.61 16.10
CA ALA A 77 32.70 -5.53 15.53
C ALA A 77 32.18 -6.30 14.29
N ASN A 78 30.89 -6.62 14.26
CA ASN A 78 30.25 -7.38 13.18
C ASN A 78 29.46 -6.48 12.22
N ARG A 79 30.03 -6.19 11.07
CA ARG A 79 29.47 -5.31 10.02
C ARG A 79 28.54 -6.03 9.03
N GLY A 80 27.90 -7.12 9.36
CA GLY A 80 27.12 -7.91 8.40
C GLY A 80 25.64 -8.08 8.73
N SER A 81 24.81 -8.01 7.69
CA SER A 81 23.44 -8.51 7.48
C SER A 81 22.42 -8.54 8.63
N GLY A 82 22.42 -7.57 9.54
CA GLY A 82 21.25 -7.25 10.36
C GLY A 82 20.28 -6.34 9.60
N LYS A 83 19.07 -6.09 10.13
CA LYS A 83 18.25 -4.98 9.62
C LYS A 83 19.10 -3.72 9.71
N ALA A 84 19.39 -3.12 8.56
CA ALA A 84 20.20 -1.91 8.50
C ALA A 84 19.53 -0.83 9.34
N SER A 85 20.19 -0.39 10.41
CA SER A 85 19.78 0.78 11.19
C SER A 85 19.74 2.01 10.28
N ARG A 86 18.93 3.00 10.63
CA ARG A 86 18.84 4.24 9.85
C ARG A 86 19.19 5.44 10.70
N ILE A 87 19.88 6.38 10.06
CA ILE A 87 20.17 7.69 10.62
C ILE A 87 19.42 8.73 9.80
N TYR A 88 18.76 9.64 10.48
CA TYR A 88 18.09 10.80 9.89
C TYR A 88 18.63 12.04 10.55
N ASP A 89 19.18 12.93 9.74
CA ASP A 89 19.81 14.12 10.24
C ASP A 89 19.84 15.24 9.19
N SER A 90 20.24 16.44 9.60
CA SER A 90 20.48 17.55 8.69
C SER A 90 21.63 17.25 7.73
N LYS A 91 21.72 18.00 6.64
CA LYS A 91 22.79 17.80 5.66
C LYS A 91 24.14 18.29 6.15
N ASP A 92 24.14 19.14 7.15
CA ASP A 92 25.33 19.83 7.64
C ASP A 92 26.08 19.02 8.70
N ASN A 93 25.53 17.90 9.15
CA ASN A 93 26.12 17.05 10.16
C ASN A 93 27.09 16.02 9.59
N ALA A 94 28.24 15.90 10.23
CA ALA A 94 29.28 14.94 9.86
C ALA A 94 28.93 13.54 10.40
N ILE A 95 28.53 12.64 9.49
CA ILE A 95 28.21 11.26 9.86
C ILE A 95 29.42 10.38 9.57
N GLY A 96 30.23 10.12 10.60
CA GLY A 96 31.45 9.34 10.53
C GLY A 96 31.26 7.81 10.43
N ILE A 97 30.06 7.32 10.14
CA ILE A 97 29.72 5.90 10.06
C ILE A 97 30.00 5.35 8.67
N LYS A 98 30.86 4.34 8.59
CA LYS A 98 31.34 3.79 7.32
C LYS A 98 30.55 2.61 6.74
N SER A 99 29.73 1.90 7.50
CA SER A 99 28.98 0.73 6.96
C SER A 99 27.84 0.26 7.89
N GLY A 100 26.82 -0.42 7.31
CA GLY A 100 25.72 -1.03 8.06
C GLY A 100 24.53 -0.13 8.36
N PHE A 101 24.59 1.15 8.03
CA PHE A 101 23.53 2.13 8.24
C PHE A 101 23.05 2.71 6.91
N LYS A 102 21.74 2.97 6.83
CA LYS A 102 21.18 3.79 5.77
C LYS A 102 21.03 5.22 6.28
N ILE A 103 21.88 6.11 5.77
CA ILE A 103 21.89 7.52 6.15
C ILE A 103 20.94 8.27 5.23
N LYS A 104 20.06 9.09 5.81
CA LYS A 104 19.21 10.03 5.11
C LYS A 104 19.45 11.42 5.66
N SER A 105 20.36 12.15 5.01
CA SER A 105 20.58 13.57 5.30
C SER A 105 19.51 14.40 4.59
N THR A 106 18.76 15.19 5.33
CA THR A 106 17.67 16.01 4.80
C THR A 106 17.39 17.20 5.70
N ASN A 107 17.12 18.35 5.09
CA ASN A 107 16.66 19.53 5.81
C ASN A 107 15.12 19.57 5.94
N ASP A 108 14.45 18.49 5.57
CA ASP A 108 13.01 18.34 5.77
C ASP A 108 12.73 17.94 7.22
N THR A 109 12.34 18.92 8.02
CA THR A 109 12.08 18.79 9.46
C THR A 109 10.94 17.80 9.77
N THR A 110 10.15 17.39 8.79
CA THR A 110 9.14 16.33 9.00
C THR A 110 9.76 14.98 9.35
N TYR A 111 11.04 14.76 9.00
CA TYR A 111 11.79 13.55 9.35
C TYR A 111 12.48 13.62 10.70
N THR A 112 12.80 14.82 11.19
CA THR A 112 13.57 15.04 12.44
C THR A 112 12.69 15.47 13.61
N ASN A 113 11.54 16.09 13.35
CA ASN A 113 10.63 16.51 14.41
C ASN A 113 9.95 15.32 15.09
N TYR A 114 10.00 15.30 16.39
CA TYR A 114 9.28 14.33 17.20
C TYR A 114 7.78 14.65 17.27
N TYR A 115 6.97 13.65 16.96
CA TYR A 115 5.53 13.73 17.14
C TYR A 115 5.02 12.52 17.95
N ARG A 116 4.66 12.73 19.19
CA ARG A 116 4.24 11.67 20.13
C ARG A 116 3.12 10.77 19.60
N LYS A 117 2.21 11.33 18.80
CA LYS A 117 1.07 10.60 18.23
C LYS A 117 1.34 10.02 16.83
N ALA A 118 2.59 10.06 16.35
CA ALA A 118 2.95 9.56 15.03
C ALA A 118 2.89 8.03 14.92
N PHE A 119 3.11 7.33 16.04
CA PHE A 119 3.03 5.87 16.06
C PHE A 119 1.57 5.41 15.93
N LYS A 120 1.33 4.53 14.96
CA LYS A 120 0.04 3.86 14.74
C LYS A 120 0.31 2.39 14.50
N TYR A 121 -0.57 1.53 15.02
CA TYR A 121 -0.49 0.10 14.80
C TYR A 121 -0.94 -0.28 13.39
N ASP A 122 -0.34 -1.31 12.84
CA ASP A 122 -0.88 -2.02 11.70
C ASP A 122 -2.22 -2.63 12.09
N TRP A 123 -3.17 -2.66 11.16
CA TRP A 123 -4.47 -3.25 11.43
C TRP A 123 -5.06 -3.93 10.22
N TRP A 124 -5.94 -4.85 10.47
CA TRP A 124 -6.75 -5.47 9.46
C TRP A 124 -8.22 -5.38 9.84
N LYS A 125 -9.10 -5.47 8.86
CA LYS A 125 -10.54 -5.59 9.09
C LYS A 125 -11.15 -6.54 8.07
N PRO A 126 -12.19 -7.30 8.42
CA PRO A 126 -13.00 -8.02 7.46
C PRO A 126 -13.76 -7.03 6.57
N VAL A 127 -14.01 -7.44 5.34
CA VAL A 127 -14.89 -6.74 4.39
C VAL A 127 -16.09 -7.65 4.15
N ILE A 128 -17.27 -7.19 4.50
CA ILE A 128 -18.53 -7.90 4.31
C ILE A 128 -19.49 -6.92 3.67
N THR A 129 -19.87 -7.19 2.41
CA THR A 129 -20.75 -6.28 1.66
C THR A 129 -21.87 -7.10 1.02
N PRO A 130 -23.08 -7.07 1.58
CA PRO A 130 -24.25 -7.61 0.91
C PRO A 130 -24.73 -6.65 -0.17
N ALA A 131 -25.24 -7.18 -1.26
CA ALA A 131 -25.88 -6.42 -2.34
C ALA A 131 -27.02 -7.25 -2.97
N TYR A 132 -27.91 -6.57 -3.67
CA TYR A 132 -28.98 -7.19 -4.41
C TYR A 132 -29.16 -6.49 -5.76
N ASN A 133 -29.36 -7.25 -6.81
CA ASN A 133 -29.85 -6.77 -8.10
C ASN A 133 -30.80 -7.81 -8.70
N ASP A 134 -31.66 -7.36 -9.61
CA ASP A 134 -32.71 -8.23 -10.19
C ASP A 134 -32.16 -9.33 -11.09
N ASP A 135 -30.94 -9.21 -11.58
CA ASP A 135 -30.32 -10.16 -12.50
C ASP A 135 -29.57 -11.27 -11.79
N ASP A 136 -28.72 -10.90 -10.83
CA ASP A 136 -27.87 -11.84 -10.08
C ASP A 136 -28.48 -12.23 -8.72
N GLY A 137 -29.57 -11.58 -8.31
CA GLY A 137 -30.22 -11.75 -7.03
C GLY A 137 -29.37 -11.21 -5.86
N PHE A 138 -29.49 -11.87 -4.72
CA PHE A 138 -28.66 -11.55 -3.56
C PHE A 138 -27.21 -11.95 -3.83
N SER A 139 -26.30 -11.03 -3.54
CA SER A 139 -24.87 -11.27 -3.61
C SER A 139 -24.17 -10.89 -2.30
N LEU A 140 -23.10 -11.59 -1.99
CA LEU A 140 -22.29 -11.33 -0.81
C LEU A 140 -20.81 -11.27 -1.20
N SER A 141 -20.18 -10.14 -0.88
CA SER A 141 -18.73 -10.00 -0.98
C SER A 141 -18.10 -10.20 0.39
N LEU A 142 -17.16 -11.12 0.48
CA LEU A 142 -16.37 -11.42 1.66
C LEU A 142 -14.89 -11.19 1.38
N GLY A 143 -14.17 -10.64 2.33
CA GLY A 143 -12.76 -10.38 2.15
C GLY A 143 -12.08 -9.80 3.37
N ALA A 144 -10.89 -9.29 3.17
CA ALA A 144 -10.10 -8.63 4.20
C ALA A 144 -9.38 -7.41 3.63
N MET A 145 -9.23 -6.40 4.47
CA MET A 145 -8.37 -5.26 4.22
C MET A 145 -7.27 -5.24 5.28
N TYR A 146 -6.03 -5.14 4.84
CA TYR A 146 -4.89 -4.93 5.71
C TYR A 146 -4.23 -3.59 5.43
N ARG A 147 -3.92 -2.83 6.47
CA ARG A 147 -3.22 -1.55 6.39
C ARG A 147 -1.97 -1.60 7.24
N LYS A 148 -0.84 -1.36 6.59
CA LYS A 148 0.45 -1.23 7.24
C LYS A 148 0.81 0.23 7.41
N MET A 149 1.07 0.60 8.65
CA MET A 149 1.61 1.91 8.95
C MET A 149 3.10 1.96 8.61
N ALA A 150 3.60 3.11 8.34
CA ALA A 150 5.03 3.31 8.11
C ALA A 150 5.47 4.66 8.67
N TRP A 151 6.70 4.68 9.14
CA TRP A 151 7.32 5.88 9.65
C TRP A 151 7.36 6.97 8.58
N HIS A 152 6.83 8.14 8.91
CA HIS A 152 6.71 9.32 8.03
C HIS A 152 5.93 9.14 6.72
N LYS A 153 5.14 8.08 6.56
CA LYS A 153 4.20 7.96 5.45
C LYS A 153 2.78 8.21 5.94
N GLN A 154 2.15 9.26 5.46
CA GLN A 154 0.79 9.62 5.84
C GLN A 154 -0.20 9.34 4.70
N PRO A 155 -1.38 8.85 5.01
CA PRO A 155 -1.89 8.41 6.32
C PRO A 155 -1.45 7.00 6.73
N PHE A 156 -0.73 6.26 5.87
CA PHE A 156 -0.19 4.91 6.08
C PHE A 156 0.95 4.60 5.09
N GLY A 157 1.64 3.47 5.27
CA GLY A 157 2.66 3.00 4.32
C GLY A 157 2.05 2.35 3.08
N TRP A 158 1.19 1.36 3.29
CA TRP A 158 0.42 0.72 2.23
C TRP A 158 -0.88 0.09 2.77
N GLN A 159 -1.84 -0.10 1.89
CA GLN A 159 -3.09 -0.78 2.15
C GLN A 159 -3.37 -1.75 1.03
N GLN A 160 -3.85 -2.93 1.38
CA GLN A 160 -4.29 -3.94 0.43
C GLN A 160 -5.66 -4.47 0.86
N SER A 161 -6.52 -4.70 -0.11
CA SER A 161 -7.78 -5.38 0.10
C SER A 161 -7.99 -6.47 -0.95
N PHE A 162 -8.56 -7.56 -0.52
CA PHE A 162 -8.96 -8.67 -1.36
C PHE A 162 -10.38 -9.07 -1.01
N THR A 163 -11.22 -9.23 -2.02
CA THR A 163 -12.62 -9.65 -1.85
C THR A 163 -13.00 -10.72 -2.85
N VAL A 164 -13.83 -11.63 -2.40
CA VAL A 164 -14.52 -12.64 -3.21
C VAL A 164 -16.01 -12.35 -3.14
N THR A 165 -16.68 -12.28 -4.28
CA THR A 165 -18.12 -12.04 -4.39
C THR A 165 -18.78 -13.29 -4.91
N GLY A 166 -19.87 -13.73 -4.26
CA GLY A 166 -20.76 -14.77 -4.75
C GLY A 166 -22.17 -14.23 -4.95
N ALA A 167 -22.84 -14.60 -6.05
CA ALA A 167 -24.22 -14.26 -6.34
C ALA A 167 -25.10 -15.50 -6.29
N ALA A 168 -26.20 -15.45 -5.51
CA ALA A 168 -26.99 -16.63 -5.19
C ALA A 168 -27.83 -17.13 -6.38
N ALA A 169 -28.44 -16.23 -7.16
CA ALA A 169 -29.33 -16.62 -8.25
C ALA A 169 -28.58 -17.20 -9.46
N THR A 170 -27.37 -16.72 -9.72
CA THR A 170 -26.57 -17.12 -10.89
C THR A 170 -25.45 -18.08 -10.55
N GLY A 171 -25.08 -18.21 -9.28
CA GLY A 171 -23.85 -18.86 -8.83
C GLY A 171 -22.60 -18.21 -9.39
N ALA A 172 -22.68 -16.90 -9.69
CA ALA A 172 -21.56 -16.14 -10.21
C ALA A 172 -20.52 -15.88 -9.10
N VAL A 173 -19.24 -15.94 -9.47
CA VAL A 173 -18.13 -15.68 -8.56
C VAL A 173 -17.22 -14.60 -9.15
N GLY A 174 -16.83 -13.64 -8.32
CA GLY A 174 -15.90 -12.60 -8.68
C GLY A 174 -14.78 -12.45 -7.65
N PHE A 175 -13.65 -11.94 -8.10
CA PHE A 175 -12.49 -11.61 -7.24
C PHE A 175 -12.08 -10.17 -7.49
N ALA A 176 -11.78 -9.44 -6.45
CA ALA A 176 -11.23 -8.09 -6.58
C ALA A 176 -10.06 -7.88 -5.62
N TYR A 177 -9.04 -7.24 -6.13
CA TYR A 177 -7.88 -6.78 -5.37
C TYR A 177 -7.70 -5.27 -5.58
N ALA A 178 -7.41 -4.55 -4.49
CA ALA A 178 -6.98 -3.16 -4.55
C ALA A 178 -5.80 -2.95 -3.60
N GLY A 179 -4.71 -2.43 -4.14
CA GLY A 179 -3.49 -2.09 -3.41
C GLY A 179 -3.14 -0.62 -3.57
N LEU A 180 -2.83 0.07 -2.46
CA LEU A 180 -2.36 1.45 -2.46
C LEU A 180 -1.07 1.53 -1.66
N PHE A 181 0.02 1.92 -2.31
CA PHE A 181 1.36 2.02 -1.75
C PHE A 181 1.79 3.48 -1.73
N LYS A 182 1.74 4.10 -0.56
CA LYS A 182 2.04 5.53 -0.42
C LYS A 182 3.52 5.80 -0.62
N GLN A 183 3.81 6.83 -1.44
CA GLN A 183 5.18 7.28 -1.71
C GLN A 183 6.13 6.13 -2.09
N ALA A 184 5.65 5.24 -2.96
CA ALA A 184 6.44 4.09 -3.42
C ALA A 184 7.51 4.52 -4.44
N LEU A 185 7.24 5.56 -5.22
CA LEU A 185 8.15 6.16 -6.19
C LEU A 185 8.40 7.63 -5.82
N GLY A 186 9.22 7.87 -4.80
CA GLY A 186 9.49 9.21 -4.29
C GLY A 186 8.24 9.87 -3.72
N LYS A 187 7.69 10.89 -4.40
CA LYS A 187 6.45 11.58 -3.99
C LYS A 187 5.19 10.98 -4.64
N TRP A 188 5.34 9.93 -5.45
CA TRP A 188 4.23 9.26 -6.12
C TRP A 188 3.82 7.98 -5.38
N ASP A 189 2.52 7.78 -5.30
CA ASP A 189 1.90 6.56 -4.83
C ASP A 189 1.76 5.57 -5.99
N ILE A 190 1.71 4.27 -5.70
CA ILE A 190 1.33 3.23 -6.64
C ILE A 190 -0.05 2.72 -6.26
N ASP A 191 -0.96 2.69 -7.23
CA ASP A 191 -2.28 2.11 -7.14
C ASP A 191 -2.35 0.86 -8.00
N LEU A 192 -2.84 -0.24 -7.46
CA LEU A 192 -3.05 -1.48 -8.20
C LEU A 192 -4.51 -1.92 -8.04
N ILE A 193 -5.22 -2.04 -9.16
CA ILE A 193 -6.57 -2.60 -9.18
C ILE A 193 -6.55 -3.81 -10.11
N ALA A 194 -7.04 -4.94 -9.61
CA ALA A 194 -7.24 -6.15 -10.40
C ALA A 194 -8.61 -6.75 -10.08
N GLN A 195 -9.36 -7.12 -11.10
CA GLN A 195 -10.67 -7.73 -10.96
C GLN A 195 -10.80 -8.91 -11.91
N TYR A 196 -11.47 -9.94 -11.46
CA TYR A 196 -11.89 -11.06 -12.26
C TYR A 196 -13.38 -11.33 -12.03
N ARG A 197 -14.11 -11.52 -13.10
CA ARG A 197 -15.51 -11.99 -13.09
C ARG A 197 -15.62 -13.32 -13.84
N ALA A 198 -16.13 -14.31 -13.17
CA ALA A 198 -16.44 -15.60 -13.78
C ALA A 198 -17.66 -15.50 -14.72
N PRO A 199 -17.84 -16.42 -15.66
CA PRO A 199 -18.79 -16.30 -16.77
C PRO A 199 -20.25 -16.58 -16.38
N ARG A 200 -20.68 -16.19 -15.19
CA ARG A 200 -22.06 -16.37 -14.71
C ARG A 200 -22.76 -15.07 -14.32
N PHE A 201 -22.03 -13.97 -14.24
CA PHE A 201 -22.64 -12.66 -14.05
C PHE A 201 -23.46 -12.26 -15.26
N ILE A 202 -24.63 -11.74 -15.01
CA ILE A 202 -25.59 -11.33 -16.04
C ILE A 202 -25.34 -9.85 -16.38
N LEU A 203 -25.36 -9.56 -17.68
CA LEU A 203 -25.46 -8.23 -18.24
C LEU A 203 -26.64 -8.19 -19.20
N ASN A 204 -27.31 -7.05 -19.33
CA ASN A 204 -28.39 -6.85 -20.27
C ASN A 204 -27.86 -6.22 -21.55
N PHE A 205 -28.10 -6.87 -22.69
CA PHE A 205 -27.67 -6.39 -24.00
C PHE A 205 -28.85 -6.30 -24.95
N TYR A 206 -29.23 -5.10 -25.33
CA TYR A 206 -30.40 -4.82 -26.16
C TYR A 206 -30.04 -4.55 -27.65
N GLY A 207 -28.76 -4.59 -28.01
CA GLY A 207 -28.24 -4.29 -29.34
C GLY A 207 -27.27 -3.11 -29.37
N TYR A 208 -26.84 -2.72 -30.56
CA TYR A 208 -25.93 -1.59 -30.75
C TYR A 208 -26.72 -0.27 -30.96
N GLY A 209 -26.40 0.73 -30.18
CA GLY A 209 -26.92 2.08 -30.31
C GLY A 209 -28.29 2.31 -29.66
N ASN A 210 -28.78 3.55 -29.76
CA ASN A 210 -30.02 4.00 -29.08
C ASN A 210 -31.29 3.71 -29.87
N GLU A 211 -31.18 3.25 -31.13
CA GLU A 211 -32.30 2.97 -32.04
C GLU A 211 -32.76 1.51 -32.00
N THR A 212 -32.22 0.72 -31.06
CA THR A 212 -32.60 -0.68 -30.93
C THR A 212 -34.01 -0.80 -30.37
N THR A 213 -34.87 -1.55 -31.09
CA THR A 213 -36.24 -1.84 -30.67
C THR A 213 -36.31 -3.08 -29.81
N LEU A 214 -37.18 -3.03 -28.79
CA LEU A 214 -37.48 -4.21 -27.97
C LEU A 214 -38.36 -5.17 -28.76
N ASN A 215 -37.78 -6.29 -29.23
CA ASN A 215 -38.49 -7.32 -30.01
C ASN A 215 -39.14 -8.40 -29.11
N SER A 216 -38.90 -8.33 -27.80
CA SER A 216 -39.47 -9.25 -26.83
C SER A 216 -39.70 -8.56 -25.49
N SER A 217 -40.84 -8.82 -24.86
CA SER A 217 -41.14 -8.40 -23.49
C SER A 217 -40.38 -9.26 -22.42
N ASN A 218 -39.81 -10.36 -22.84
CA ASN A 218 -39.04 -11.25 -21.96
C ASN A 218 -37.63 -10.68 -21.75
N LYS A 219 -37.37 -10.11 -20.60
CA LYS A 219 -36.02 -9.59 -20.21
C LYS A 219 -34.94 -10.66 -20.32
N ASP A 220 -35.26 -11.92 -20.03
CA ASP A 220 -34.29 -13.02 -20.10
C ASP A 220 -33.72 -13.22 -21.50
N TYR A 221 -34.45 -12.87 -22.54
CA TYR A 221 -34.00 -12.89 -23.92
C TYR A 221 -32.79 -12.01 -24.19
N TYR A 222 -32.66 -10.87 -23.48
CA TYR A 222 -31.57 -9.91 -23.62
C TYR A 222 -30.43 -10.12 -22.62
N ARG A 223 -30.55 -11.09 -21.75
CA ARG A 223 -29.52 -11.42 -20.76
C ARG A 223 -28.37 -12.17 -21.40
N ILE A 224 -27.17 -11.67 -21.18
CA ILE A 224 -25.90 -12.28 -21.60
C ILE A 224 -25.04 -12.64 -20.40
N ARG A 225 -24.21 -13.62 -20.55
CA ARG A 225 -23.21 -14.01 -19.56
C ARG A 225 -21.83 -13.62 -20.06
N SER A 226 -21.03 -12.99 -19.18
CA SER A 226 -19.70 -12.59 -19.53
C SER A 226 -18.69 -12.90 -18.44
N SER A 227 -17.49 -13.26 -18.85
CA SER A 227 -16.34 -13.30 -17.98
C SER A 227 -15.37 -12.17 -18.35
N GLY A 228 -14.52 -11.79 -17.42
CA GLY A 228 -13.53 -10.76 -17.72
C GLY A 228 -12.49 -10.57 -16.65
N ILE A 229 -11.37 -10.03 -17.08
CA ILE A 229 -10.26 -9.59 -16.24
C ILE A 229 -10.08 -8.09 -16.47
N LEU A 230 -9.88 -7.34 -15.42
CA LEU A 230 -9.50 -5.94 -15.48
C LEU A 230 -8.25 -5.73 -14.64
N LEU A 231 -7.22 -5.11 -15.24
CA LEU A 231 -6.00 -4.71 -14.57
C LEU A 231 -5.79 -3.21 -14.79
N ASN A 232 -5.68 -2.46 -13.72
CA ASN A 232 -5.44 -1.02 -13.77
C ASN A 232 -4.35 -0.60 -12.78
N PRO A 233 -3.07 -0.85 -13.09
CA PRO A 233 -1.98 -0.25 -12.37
C PRO A 233 -1.91 1.24 -12.68
N ALA A 234 -1.64 2.06 -11.67
CA ALA A 234 -1.54 3.49 -11.85
C ALA A 234 -0.54 4.10 -10.87
N VAL A 235 -0.07 5.29 -11.18
CA VAL A 235 0.62 6.15 -10.25
C VAL A 235 -0.28 7.32 -9.89
N SER A 236 -0.23 7.73 -8.63
CA SER A 236 -1.00 8.89 -8.18
C SER A 236 -0.14 9.82 -7.32
N ARG A 237 -0.49 11.09 -7.35
CA ARG A 237 0.15 12.11 -6.52
C ARG A 237 -0.88 13.09 -6.02
N SER A 238 -0.84 13.32 -4.71
CA SER A 238 -1.66 14.32 -4.06
C SER A 238 -0.80 15.52 -3.63
N TRP A 239 -1.32 16.72 -3.85
CA TRP A 239 -0.72 17.97 -3.38
C TRP A 239 -1.83 18.93 -2.96
N GLN A 240 -1.72 19.45 -1.75
CA GLN A 240 -2.78 20.28 -1.15
C GLN A 240 -4.16 19.60 -1.24
N ARG A 241 -5.07 20.13 -2.06
CA ARG A 241 -6.45 19.64 -2.26
C ARG A 241 -6.64 18.87 -3.56
N SER A 242 -5.59 18.66 -4.32
CA SER A 242 -5.65 18.05 -5.66
C SER A 242 -5.01 16.67 -5.67
N THR A 243 -5.56 15.77 -6.45
CA THR A 243 -4.98 14.45 -6.71
C THR A 243 -5.01 14.18 -8.22
N LEU A 244 -3.87 13.83 -8.78
CA LEU A 244 -3.73 13.32 -10.13
C LEU A 244 -3.43 11.81 -10.04
N ARG A 245 -4.16 11.01 -10.80
CA ARG A 245 -3.95 9.57 -10.96
C ARG A 245 -3.86 9.25 -12.43
N MET A 246 -2.86 8.47 -12.87
CA MET A 246 -2.71 8.06 -14.25
C MET A 246 -2.10 6.66 -14.34
N GLY A 247 -2.47 5.92 -15.36
CA GLY A 247 -1.94 4.58 -15.59
C GLY A 247 -2.57 3.88 -16.78
N PRO A 248 -2.01 2.76 -17.19
CA PRO A 248 -2.61 1.91 -18.21
C PRO A 248 -3.84 1.18 -17.68
N LEU A 249 -4.71 0.83 -18.57
CA LEU A 249 -5.87 -0.02 -18.35
C LEU A 249 -5.80 -1.22 -19.30
N PHE A 250 -5.89 -2.42 -18.75
CA PHE A 250 -5.97 -3.66 -19.51
C PHE A 250 -7.26 -4.38 -19.16
N GLN A 251 -8.02 -4.77 -20.14
CA GLN A 251 -9.25 -5.50 -19.95
C GLN A 251 -9.34 -6.68 -20.94
N SER A 252 -9.75 -7.82 -20.44
CA SER A 252 -10.19 -8.95 -21.24
C SER A 252 -11.66 -9.20 -20.97
N VAL A 253 -12.44 -9.40 -22.01
CA VAL A 253 -13.86 -9.71 -21.92
C VAL A 253 -14.17 -10.89 -22.84
N LYS A 254 -14.95 -11.85 -22.35
CA LYS A 254 -15.51 -12.93 -23.14
C LYS A 254 -17.00 -13.01 -22.88
N ILE A 255 -17.80 -13.06 -23.93
CA ILE A 255 -19.23 -13.28 -23.88
C ILE A 255 -19.47 -14.77 -24.12
N GLU A 256 -20.27 -15.39 -23.25
CA GLU A 256 -20.61 -16.80 -23.41
C GLU A 256 -21.75 -16.96 -24.43
N PRO A 257 -21.57 -17.78 -25.47
CA PRO A 257 -22.65 -18.06 -26.41
C PRO A 257 -23.76 -18.84 -25.68
N THR A 258 -24.91 -18.23 -25.54
CA THR A 258 -26.07 -18.85 -24.89
C THR A 258 -27.20 -18.98 -25.91
N ALA A 259 -27.67 -20.18 -26.16
CA ALA A 259 -28.76 -20.44 -27.07
C ALA A 259 -30.04 -19.67 -26.69
N ASN A 260 -30.84 -19.30 -27.68
CA ASN A 260 -32.12 -18.59 -27.51
C ASN A 260 -32.03 -17.19 -26.88
N LYS A 261 -30.85 -16.56 -26.89
CA LYS A 261 -30.65 -15.17 -26.48
C LYS A 261 -30.51 -14.25 -27.70
N PHE A 262 -30.91 -13.00 -27.55
CA PHE A 262 -30.83 -12.00 -28.60
C PHE A 262 -29.44 -11.96 -29.27
N ILE A 263 -28.38 -11.96 -28.46
CA ILE A 263 -26.99 -11.87 -28.96
C ILE A 263 -26.59 -13.06 -29.86
N SER A 264 -27.25 -14.20 -29.69
CA SER A 264 -26.93 -15.45 -30.44
C SER A 264 -27.89 -15.71 -31.61
N GLN A 265 -28.85 -14.79 -31.90
CA GLN A 265 -29.79 -14.98 -32.99
C GLN A 265 -29.15 -14.68 -34.35
N PRO A 266 -29.41 -15.49 -35.38
CA PRO A 266 -29.01 -15.16 -36.75
C PRO A 266 -29.68 -13.87 -37.21
N GLY A 267 -28.93 -13.05 -37.94
CA GLY A 267 -29.48 -11.81 -38.53
C GLY A 267 -29.59 -10.61 -37.60
N ASN A 268 -29.14 -10.68 -36.37
CA ASN A 268 -29.11 -9.56 -35.42
C ASN A 268 -28.00 -8.53 -35.69
N GLY A 269 -27.18 -8.73 -36.74
CA GLY A 269 -26.05 -7.84 -37.07
C GLY A 269 -24.84 -7.95 -36.15
N ILE A 270 -24.80 -8.95 -35.27
CA ILE A 270 -23.70 -9.15 -34.32
C ILE A 270 -22.66 -10.09 -34.93
N ASP A 271 -21.41 -9.64 -34.99
CA ASP A 271 -20.29 -10.43 -35.46
C ASP A 271 -20.02 -11.59 -34.48
N PRO A 272 -19.93 -12.87 -34.96
CA PRO A 272 -19.60 -14.01 -34.09
C PRO A 272 -18.28 -13.90 -33.34
N SER A 273 -17.38 -13.01 -33.75
CA SER A 273 -16.13 -12.74 -33.03
C SER A 273 -16.32 -12.22 -31.61
N VAL A 274 -17.49 -11.67 -31.26
CA VAL A 274 -17.82 -11.21 -29.90
C VAL A 274 -17.78 -12.35 -28.87
N PHE A 275 -17.94 -13.62 -29.29
CA PHE A 275 -17.85 -14.78 -28.42
C PHE A 275 -16.40 -15.27 -28.21
N LYS A 276 -15.42 -14.69 -28.91
CA LYS A 276 -14.01 -14.93 -28.65
C LYS A 276 -13.53 -14.01 -27.52
N ASN A 277 -12.38 -14.33 -26.93
CA ASN A 277 -11.73 -13.42 -26.00
C ASN A 277 -11.41 -12.10 -26.69
N GLN A 278 -11.94 -11.02 -26.16
CA GLN A 278 -11.63 -9.66 -26.57
C GLN A 278 -10.63 -9.05 -25.61
N TYR A 279 -9.63 -8.35 -26.13
CA TYR A 279 -8.59 -7.71 -25.33
C TYR A 279 -8.56 -6.22 -25.65
N TYR A 280 -8.57 -5.42 -24.58
CA TYR A 280 -8.56 -3.96 -24.68
C TYR A 280 -7.39 -3.42 -23.89
N GLY A 281 -6.66 -2.50 -24.49
CA GLY A 281 -5.61 -1.72 -23.86
C GLY A 281 -5.93 -0.23 -23.95
N GLY A 282 -5.68 0.50 -22.89
CA GLY A 282 -5.96 1.92 -22.86
C GLY A 282 -5.11 2.64 -21.81
N ALA A 283 -5.25 3.95 -21.76
CA ALA A 283 -4.67 4.79 -20.72
C ALA A 283 -5.81 5.53 -20.01
N GLN A 284 -5.66 5.68 -18.71
CA GLN A 284 -6.60 6.42 -17.86
C GLN A 284 -5.84 7.54 -17.15
N ALA A 285 -6.43 8.74 -17.14
CA ALA A 285 -6.00 9.84 -16.30
C ALA A 285 -7.22 10.43 -15.58
N SER A 286 -7.08 10.72 -14.29
CA SER A 286 -8.10 11.39 -13.51
C SER A 286 -7.48 12.48 -12.66
N TYR A 287 -8.14 13.62 -12.60
CA TYR A 287 -7.80 14.73 -11.73
C TYR A 287 -9.00 15.05 -10.84
N SER A 288 -8.75 15.10 -9.55
CA SER A 288 -9.76 15.50 -8.57
C SER A 288 -9.28 16.65 -7.72
N ARG A 289 -10.19 17.56 -7.37
CA ARG A 289 -9.93 18.67 -6.46
C ARG A 289 -11.05 18.76 -5.44
N ASN A 290 -10.70 18.64 -4.16
CA ASN A 290 -11.64 18.82 -3.07
C ASN A 290 -11.87 20.32 -2.83
N ARG A 291 -13.12 20.76 -2.95
CA ARG A 291 -13.56 22.08 -2.48
C ARG A 291 -14.02 21.91 -1.03
N VAL A 292 -13.35 22.55 -0.10
CA VAL A 292 -13.82 22.73 1.28
C VAL A 292 -14.12 24.19 1.44
#